data_e49d58798e9228bb7cbc45804ce69b04
#
_entry.id   e49d58798e9228bb7cbc45804ce69b04
#
_cell.length_a   1.000
_cell.length_b   1.000
_cell.length_c   1.000
_cell.angle_alpha   90.00
_cell.angle_beta   90.00
_cell.angle_gamma   90.00
#
_symmetry.space_group_name_H-M   'P 1'
#
loop_
_entity.id
_entity.type
_entity.pdbx_description
1 polymer ?
#
loop_
_entity_poly.entity_id
_entity_poly.type
_entity_poly.pdbx_seq_one_letter_code
_entity_poly.pdbx_strand_id
1 'polypeptide(L)'
;MEKEVIVLNEARKVTLTAYLQDVEGEFGNIPKRPGILVLPGGGYQMCSDLEADPVAFPYLKAGYQVFVLRYSVKKDALWPQPLEDYDAAMDLIRSRAQEWKLYPDKIAVIGFSAGGHLAGAAATMAKNRPAAAILGYAVLNEDVKGCNKSAPSVVDAVDDDTCPCFLFASRTDNLVPIANTIEFMQALDRHDISFESHVYAYGPHGFSTCDSSVQDKDTNMCDRIPDWVADSIGWLKDVLGDFGKGSMTKPVCGHYASGDREAYLSVDCTMGL
;
A
#
# COMPACT_ATOMS: atom_id res chain seq x y z
N MET A 1 -12.15 17.33 -12.46
CA MET A 1 -12.02 16.01 -11.79
C MET A 1 -13.20 15.15 -12.21
N GLU A 2 -12.94 13.96 -12.70
CA GLU A 2 -13.92 12.97 -13.12
C GLU A 2 -13.98 11.81 -12.13
N LYS A 3 -15.18 11.23 -11.94
CA LYS A 3 -15.38 10.01 -11.17
C LYS A 3 -16.07 8.98 -12.06
N GLU A 4 -15.45 7.83 -12.26
CA GLU A 4 -16.00 6.71 -13.02
C GLU A 4 -16.10 5.47 -12.13
N VAL A 5 -17.20 4.72 -12.21
CA VAL A 5 -17.35 3.43 -11.52
C VAL A 5 -17.47 2.34 -12.58
N ILE A 6 -16.55 1.39 -12.55
CA ILE A 6 -16.43 0.32 -13.53
C ILE A 6 -16.69 -1.01 -12.84
N VAL A 7 -17.58 -1.83 -13.42
CA VAL A 7 -17.83 -3.19 -12.94
C VAL A 7 -16.80 -4.11 -13.58
N LEU A 8 -15.92 -4.70 -12.75
CA LEU A 8 -14.92 -5.68 -13.18
C LEU A 8 -15.50 -7.11 -13.19
N ASN A 9 -16.37 -7.43 -12.23
CA ASN A 9 -17.05 -8.71 -12.14
C ASN A 9 -18.43 -8.53 -11.51
N GLU A 10 -19.48 -8.68 -12.31
CA GLU A 10 -20.85 -8.48 -11.86
C GLU A 10 -21.30 -9.56 -10.85
N ALA A 11 -20.95 -10.82 -11.09
CA ALA A 11 -21.36 -11.93 -10.25
C ALA A 11 -20.80 -11.84 -8.83
N ARG A 12 -19.55 -11.38 -8.68
CA ARG A 12 -18.87 -11.16 -7.39
C ARG A 12 -18.99 -9.72 -6.89
N LYS A 13 -19.65 -8.83 -7.63
CA LYS A 13 -19.81 -7.39 -7.31
C LYS A 13 -18.49 -6.66 -7.17
N VAL A 14 -17.49 -7.04 -7.97
CA VAL A 14 -16.19 -6.39 -7.98
C VAL A 14 -16.28 -5.13 -8.80
N THR A 15 -15.88 -3.99 -8.20
CA THR A 15 -15.94 -2.68 -8.85
C THR A 15 -14.65 -1.90 -8.65
N LEU A 16 -14.27 -1.14 -9.66
CA LEU A 16 -13.18 -0.16 -9.61
C LEU A 16 -13.78 1.23 -9.71
N THR A 17 -13.56 2.07 -8.72
CA THR A 17 -13.87 3.50 -8.81
C THR A 17 -12.61 4.25 -9.17
N ALA A 18 -12.61 4.98 -10.29
CA ALA A 18 -11.52 5.85 -10.73
C ALA A 18 -11.85 7.30 -10.40
N TYR A 19 -10.90 8.00 -9.77
CA TYR A 19 -10.90 9.44 -9.54
C TYR A 19 -9.78 10.07 -10.36
N LEU A 20 -10.15 10.84 -11.38
CA LEU A 20 -9.23 11.33 -12.39
C LEU A 20 -9.13 12.87 -12.37
N GLN A 21 -7.89 13.35 -12.36
CA GLN A 21 -7.58 14.77 -12.39
C GLN A 21 -7.07 15.19 -13.77
N ASP A 22 -7.44 16.40 -14.19
CA ASP A 22 -6.95 16.97 -15.43
C ASP A 22 -5.44 17.25 -15.40
N VAL A 23 -4.84 17.24 -16.58
CA VAL A 23 -3.44 17.63 -16.84
C VAL A 23 -3.35 18.71 -17.94
N GLU A 24 -4.49 19.36 -18.27
CA GLU A 24 -4.60 20.36 -19.32
C GLU A 24 -4.66 21.78 -18.75
N GLY A 25 -4.64 22.79 -19.63
CA GLY A 25 -4.70 24.18 -19.24
C GLY A 25 -3.47 24.61 -18.44
N GLU A 26 -3.67 25.20 -17.26
CA GLU A 26 -2.59 25.67 -16.39
C GLU A 26 -1.74 24.54 -15.80
N PHE A 27 -2.22 23.29 -15.86
CA PHE A 27 -1.48 22.10 -15.47
C PHE A 27 -0.61 21.49 -16.60
N GLY A 28 -0.40 22.23 -17.71
CA GLY A 28 0.33 21.73 -18.89
C GLY A 28 1.79 21.36 -18.64
N ASN A 29 2.36 21.69 -17.48
CA ASN A 29 3.67 21.21 -17.03
C ASN A 29 3.65 19.79 -16.45
N ILE A 30 2.45 19.22 -16.24
CA ILE A 30 2.24 17.86 -15.71
C ILE A 30 1.58 17.03 -16.82
N PRO A 31 2.37 16.35 -17.67
CA PRO A 31 1.81 15.62 -18.82
C PRO A 31 1.05 14.36 -18.42
N LYS A 32 1.41 13.76 -17.30
CA LYS A 32 0.78 12.56 -16.71
C LYS A 32 0.91 12.61 -15.20
N ARG A 33 0.14 11.76 -14.52
CA ARG A 33 0.16 11.61 -13.06
C ARG A 33 0.52 10.17 -12.68
N PRO A 34 1.19 9.93 -11.56
CA PRO A 34 1.28 8.60 -10.99
C PRO A 34 -0.10 8.16 -10.46
N GLY A 35 -0.26 6.86 -10.25
CA GLY A 35 -1.49 6.27 -9.74
C GLY A 35 -1.33 5.66 -8.36
N ILE A 36 -2.45 5.53 -7.65
CA ILE A 36 -2.54 4.73 -6.43
C ILE A 36 -3.84 3.93 -6.43
N LEU A 37 -3.73 2.63 -6.17
CA LEU A 37 -4.86 1.72 -6.04
C LEU A 37 -5.11 1.43 -4.57
N VAL A 38 -6.28 1.80 -4.07
CA VAL A 38 -6.70 1.62 -2.67
C VAL A 38 -7.45 0.31 -2.50
N LEU A 39 -7.03 -0.50 -1.54
CA LEU A 39 -7.61 -1.79 -1.16
C LEU A 39 -8.14 -1.71 0.28
N PRO A 40 -9.42 -1.41 0.49
CA PRO A 40 -9.99 -1.30 1.83
C PRO A 40 -9.91 -2.60 2.62
N GLY A 41 -9.81 -2.52 3.95
CA GLY A 41 -9.91 -3.67 4.83
C GLY A 41 -11.36 -4.16 5.04
N GLY A 42 -11.56 -4.96 6.06
CA GLY A 42 -12.86 -5.51 6.42
C GLY A 42 -12.87 -7.04 6.56
N GLY A 43 -11.71 -7.65 6.87
CA GLY A 43 -11.57 -9.06 7.21
C GLY A 43 -12.00 -10.02 6.09
N TYR A 44 -11.90 -9.62 4.83
CA TYR A 44 -12.46 -10.33 3.66
C TYR A 44 -13.98 -10.57 3.74
N GLN A 45 -14.69 -9.94 4.68
CA GLN A 45 -16.14 -10.01 4.79
C GLN A 45 -16.82 -8.81 4.13
N MET A 46 -16.11 -7.70 4.02
CA MET A 46 -16.55 -6.46 3.37
C MET A 46 -15.34 -5.66 2.89
N CYS A 47 -15.59 -4.60 2.12
CA CYS A 47 -14.63 -3.52 1.89
C CYS A 47 -15.09 -2.30 2.70
N SER A 48 -14.29 -1.85 3.66
CA SER A 48 -14.60 -0.75 4.57
C SER A 48 -14.75 0.58 3.83
N ASP A 49 -15.86 1.28 4.05
CA ASP A 49 -16.06 2.63 3.48
C ASP A 49 -15.11 3.66 4.09
N LEU A 50 -14.67 3.46 5.34
CA LEU A 50 -13.72 4.35 6.02
C LEU A 50 -12.31 4.30 5.42
N GLU A 51 -11.97 3.19 4.76
CA GLU A 51 -10.66 2.95 4.13
C GLU A 51 -10.71 3.01 2.60
N ALA A 52 -11.81 3.52 2.05
CA ALA A 52 -12.06 3.70 0.62
C ALA A 52 -11.86 5.16 0.20
N ASP A 53 -12.96 5.87 -0.07
CA ASP A 53 -12.94 7.26 -0.55
C ASP A 53 -12.20 8.23 0.40
N PRO A 54 -12.33 8.14 1.75
CA PRO A 54 -11.57 9.00 2.65
C PRO A 54 -10.06 8.89 2.48
N VAL A 55 -9.55 7.69 2.19
CA VAL A 55 -8.13 7.47 1.88
C VAL A 55 -7.76 8.01 0.50
N ALA A 56 -8.67 7.96 -0.47
CA ALA A 56 -8.43 8.47 -1.81
C ALA A 56 -8.16 9.99 -1.83
N PHE A 57 -8.84 10.77 -1.00
CA PHE A 57 -8.80 12.23 -1.04
C PHE A 57 -7.42 12.85 -0.76
N PRO A 58 -6.65 12.45 0.24
CA PRO A 58 -5.29 12.96 0.46
C PRO A 58 -4.37 12.74 -0.74
N TYR A 59 -4.44 11.58 -1.37
CA TYR A 59 -3.61 11.27 -2.54
C TYR A 59 -4.07 12.03 -3.79
N LEU A 60 -5.38 12.25 -3.96
CA LEU A 60 -5.88 13.16 -5.00
C LEU A 60 -5.33 14.57 -4.79
N LYS A 61 -5.40 15.10 -3.56
CA LYS A 61 -4.83 16.42 -3.21
C LYS A 61 -3.33 16.46 -3.49
N ALA A 62 -2.63 15.35 -3.29
CA ALA A 62 -1.19 15.22 -3.58
C ALA A 62 -0.89 15.06 -5.09
N GLY A 63 -1.91 14.94 -5.95
CA GLY A 63 -1.76 14.95 -7.41
C GLY A 63 -1.80 13.58 -8.09
N TYR A 64 -2.13 12.51 -7.37
CA TYR A 64 -2.25 11.16 -7.95
C TYR A 64 -3.58 10.98 -8.69
N GLN A 65 -3.61 10.14 -9.73
CA GLN A 65 -4.84 9.48 -10.15
C GLN A 65 -5.14 8.37 -9.13
N VAL A 66 -6.36 8.32 -8.61
CA VAL A 66 -6.67 7.40 -7.51
C VAL A 66 -7.78 6.42 -7.92
N PHE A 67 -7.57 5.18 -7.56
CA PHE A 67 -8.47 4.08 -7.84
C PHE A 67 -8.85 3.39 -6.53
N VAL A 68 -10.10 3.01 -6.36
CA VAL A 68 -10.58 2.24 -5.20
C VAL A 68 -11.16 0.93 -5.71
N LEU A 69 -10.57 -0.19 -5.31
CA LEU A 69 -11.05 -1.51 -5.67
C LEU A 69 -11.90 -2.10 -4.54
N ARG A 70 -13.15 -2.42 -4.87
CA ARG A 70 -13.99 -3.27 -4.04
C ARG A 70 -13.89 -4.70 -4.59
N TYR A 71 -13.01 -5.48 -3.97
CA TYR A 71 -12.66 -6.84 -4.39
C TYR A 71 -13.62 -7.89 -3.82
N SER A 72 -13.48 -9.14 -4.24
CA SER A 72 -14.29 -10.27 -3.80
C SER A 72 -14.22 -10.48 -2.28
N VAL A 73 -15.39 -10.56 -1.65
CA VAL A 73 -15.56 -10.71 -0.20
C VAL A 73 -16.52 -11.84 0.15
N LYS A 74 -16.57 -12.26 1.41
CA LYS A 74 -17.44 -13.33 1.93
C LYS A 74 -17.16 -14.67 1.23
N LYS A 75 -18.20 -15.31 0.69
CA LYS A 75 -18.08 -16.59 -0.02
C LYS A 75 -17.21 -16.50 -1.28
N ASP A 76 -17.08 -15.30 -1.84
CA ASP A 76 -16.34 -15.05 -3.06
C ASP A 76 -14.87 -14.64 -2.76
N ALA A 77 -14.46 -14.58 -1.48
CA ALA A 77 -13.08 -14.31 -1.07
C ALA A 77 -12.17 -15.56 -1.07
N LEU A 78 -12.62 -16.67 -1.68
CA LEU A 78 -11.78 -17.86 -1.80
C LEU A 78 -10.50 -17.50 -2.58
N TRP A 79 -9.35 -17.77 -1.96
CA TRP A 79 -8.07 -17.49 -2.60
C TRP A 79 -7.87 -18.36 -3.85
N PRO A 80 -7.35 -17.81 -4.99
CA PRO A 80 -6.78 -16.46 -5.16
C PRO A 80 -7.75 -15.39 -5.71
N GLN A 81 -9.06 -15.55 -5.66
CA GLN A 81 -10.02 -14.63 -6.30
C GLN A 81 -9.80 -13.13 -5.96
N PRO A 82 -9.53 -12.71 -4.70
CA PRO A 82 -9.23 -11.30 -4.43
C PRO A 82 -7.96 -10.81 -5.14
N LEU A 83 -6.95 -11.66 -5.32
CA LEU A 83 -5.73 -11.32 -6.05
C LEU A 83 -5.98 -11.25 -7.57
N GLU A 84 -6.83 -12.12 -8.11
CA GLU A 84 -7.28 -12.05 -9.51
C GLU A 84 -8.07 -10.78 -9.80
N ASP A 85 -8.89 -10.31 -8.84
CA ASP A 85 -9.60 -9.04 -8.95
C ASP A 85 -8.62 -7.84 -8.96
N TYR A 86 -7.58 -7.90 -8.13
CA TYR A 86 -6.50 -6.92 -8.14
C TYR A 86 -5.77 -6.91 -9.50
N ASP A 87 -5.38 -8.07 -10.01
CA ASP A 87 -4.71 -8.18 -11.31
C ASP A 87 -5.58 -7.64 -12.45
N ALA A 88 -6.89 -7.93 -12.43
CA ALA A 88 -7.85 -7.41 -13.41
C ALA A 88 -7.97 -5.87 -13.32
N ALA A 89 -7.97 -5.31 -12.10
CA ALA A 89 -7.96 -3.86 -11.89
C ALA A 89 -6.68 -3.22 -12.46
N MET A 90 -5.51 -3.79 -12.19
CA MET A 90 -4.23 -3.29 -12.69
C MET A 90 -4.11 -3.41 -14.21
N ASP A 91 -4.57 -4.50 -14.80
CA ASP A 91 -4.63 -4.66 -16.27
C ASP A 91 -5.51 -3.56 -16.89
N LEU A 92 -6.68 -3.28 -16.32
CA LEU A 92 -7.57 -2.20 -16.79
C LEU A 92 -6.91 -0.83 -16.64
N ILE A 93 -6.36 -0.52 -15.45
CA ILE A 93 -5.71 0.78 -15.19
C ILE A 93 -4.57 1.02 -16.19
N ARG A 94 -3.71 0.03 -16.40
CA ARG A 94 -2.60 0.12 -17.35
C ARG A 94 -3.07 0.25 -18.79
N SER A 95 -4.13 -0.47 -19.18
CA SER A 95 -4.69 -0.41 -20.54
C SER A 95 -5.27 0.97 -20.87
N ARG A 96 -5.84 1.67 -19.87
CA ARG A 96 -6.41 3.02 -20.01
C ARG A 96 -5.43 4.15 -19.63
N ALA A 97 -4.14 3.84 -19.39
CA ALA A 97 -3.17 4.80 -18.88
C ALA A 97 -3.01 6.05 -19.78
N GLN A 98 -3.10 5.92 -21.09
CA GLN A 98 -3.04 7.05 -22.00
C GLN A 98 -4.28 7.94 -21.88
N GLU A 99 -5.46 7.36 -21.85
CA GLU A 99 -6.74 8.06 -21.69
C GLU A 99 -6.80 8.80 -20.36
N TRP A 100 -6.40 8.13 -19.28
CA TRP A 100 -6.42 8.66 -17.92
C TRP A 100 -5.20 9.52 -17.56
N LYS A 101 -4.33 9.81 -18.53
CA LYS A 101 -3.11 10.61 -18.32
C LYS A 101 -2.27 10.09 -17.15
N LEU A 102 -2.09 8.77 -17.10
CA LEU A 102 -1.39 8.03 -16.05
C LEU A 102 -0.04 7.53 -16.54
N TYR A 103 0.96 7.50 -15.64
CA TYR A 103 2.19 6.74 -15.84
C TYR A 103 1.93 5.26 -15.50
N PRO A 104 1.92 4.33 -16.48
CA PRO A 104 1.56 2.92 -16.24
C PRO A 104 2.56 2.15 -15.38
N ASP A 105 3.77 2.65 -15.29
CA ASP A 105 4.90 2.13 -14.49
C ASP A 105 5.01 2.78 -13.10
N LYS A 106 4.18 3.78 -12.78
CA LYS A 106 4.16 4.51 -11.51
C LYS A 106 2.82 4.35 -10.79
N ILE A 107 2.40 3.11 -10.58
CA ILE A 107 1.17 2.79 -9.86
C ILE A 107 1.54 2.11 -8.55
N ALA A 108 1.28 2.79 -7.44
CA ALA A 108 1.39 2.22 -6.11
C ALA A 108 0.08 1.55 -5.68
N VAL A 109 0.16 0.66 -4.70
CA VAL A 109 -0.99 0.11 -4.01
C VAL A 109 -0.97 0.52 -2.54
N ILE A 110 -2.14 0.80 -1.96
CA ILE A 110 -2.30 0.95 -0.52
C ILE A 110 -3.41 0.03 -0.04
N GLY A 111 -3.17 -0.70 1.06
CA GLY A 111 -4.16 -1.57 1.64
C GLY A 111 -4.13 -1.58 3.16
N PHE A 112 -5.29 -1.88 3.76
CA PHE A 112 -5.51 -1.82 5.19
C PHE A 112 -6.00 -3.17 5.73
N SER A 113 -5.48 -3.63 6.88
CA SER A 113 -5.95 -4.86 7.50
C SER A 113 -5.94 -6.05 6.51
N ALA A 114 -7.09 -6.65 6.20
CA ALA A 114 -7.23 -7.68 5.17
C ALA A 114 -6.94 -7.14 3.75
N GLY A 115 -7.28 -5.87 3.46
CA GLY A 115 -6.86 -5.18 2.23
C GLY A 115 -5.34 -4.93 2.20
N GLY A 116 -4.73 -4.77 3.38
CA GLY A 116 -3.28 -4.74 3.55
C GLY A 116 -2.62 -6.09 3.24
N HIS A 117 -3.27 -7.20 3.61
CA HIS A 117 -2.85 -8.53 3.14
C HIS A 117 -2.89 -8.61 1.61
N LEU A 118 -3.98 -8.15 1.00
CA LEU A 118 -4.10 -8.16 -0.46
C LEU A 118 -3.04 -7.26 -1.12
N ALA A 119 -2.71 -6.10 -0.52
CA ALA A 119 -1.62 -5.24 -1.00
C ALA A 119 -0.24 -5.90 -0.85
N GLY A 120 -0.01 -6.61 0.26
CA GLY A 120 1.19 -7.43 0.45
C GLY A 120 1.28 -8.55 -0.59
N ALA A 121 0.17 -9.25 -0.86
CA ALA A 121 0.10 -10.26 -1.91
C ALA A 121 0.32 -9.66 -3.32
N ALA A 122 -0.18 -8.45 -3.54
CA ALA A 122 0.08 -7.72 -4.78
C ALA A 122 1.57 -7.44 -4.98
N ALA A 123 2.27 -7.04 -3.91
CA ALA A 123 3.70 -6.75 -3.94
C ALA A 123 4.56 -8.00 -4.16
N THR A 124 4.12 -9.17 -3.66
CA THR A 124 4.96 -10.37 -3.59
C THR A 124 4.60 -11.46 -4.61
N MET A 125 3.33 -11.63 -4.97
CA MET A 125 2.87 -12.78 -5.75
C MET A 125 1.94 -12.46 -6.93
N ALA A 126 1.53 -11.18 -7.12
CA ALA A 126 0.67 -10.81 -8.24
C ALA A 126 1.40 -10.89 -9.57
N LYS A 127 0.64 -11.17 -10.63
CA LYS A 127 1.09 -11.05 -12.02
C LYS A 127 1.46 -9.60 -12.35
N ASN A 128 0.66 -8.65 -11.85
CA ASN A 128 0.80 -7.22 -12.09
C ASN A 128 1.36 -6.50 -10.84
N ARG A 129 2.59 -6.79 -10.44
CA ARG A 129 3.21 -6.14 -9.28
C ARG A 129 3.16 -4.61 -9.37
N PRO A 130 2.87 -3.91 -8.25
CA PRO A 130 2.86 -2.45 -8.20
C PRO A 130 4.29 -1.89 -8.18
N ALA A 131 4.43 -0.60 -8.43
CA ALA A 131 5.72 0.09 -8.31
C ALA A 131 6.13 0.37 -6.85
N ALA A 132 5.16 0.39 -5.93
CA ALA A 132 5.34 0.56 -4.49
C ALA A 132 4.11 0.05 -3.74
N ALA A 133 4.25 -0.39 -2.48
CA ALA A 133 3.16 -0.84 -1.65
C ALA A 133 3.13 -0.13 -0.29
N ILE A 134 1.93 0.30 0.15
CA ILE A 134 1.69 0.88 1.46
C ILE A 134 0.78 -0.07 2.23
N LEU A 135 1.22 -0.50 3.41
CA LEU A 135 0.60 -1.57 4.20
C LEU A 135 0.18 -1.03 5.58
N GLY A 136 -1.08 -0.68 5.73
CA GLY A 136 -1.64 -0.14 6.97
C GLY A 136 -2.15 -1.25 7.89
N TYR A 137 -1.62 -1.38 9.10
CA TYR A 137 -2.00 -2.40 10.11
C TYR A 137 -2.41 -3.72 9.47
N ALA A 138 -1.64 -4.14 8.48
CA ALA A 138 -1.93 -5.24 7.59
C ALA A 138 -1.76 -6.60 8.27
N VAL A 139 -2.63 -7.56 7.97
CA VAL A 139 -2.48 -8.94 8.42
C VAL A 139 -1.64 -9.72 7.40
N LEU A 140 -0.35 -9.94 7.67
CA LEU A 140 0.62 -10.37 6.65
C LEU A 140 1.12 -11.80 6.82
N ASN A 141 1.11 -12.31 8.04
CA ASN A 141 1.55 -13.67 8.36
C ASN A 141 0.37 -14.67 8.43
N GLU A 142 0.55 -15.81 9.07
CA GLU A 142 -0.47 -16.85 9.22
C GLU A 142 -1.73 -16.40 9.97
N ASP A 143 -1.72 -15.25 10.65
CA ASP A 143 -2.92 -14.67 11.30
C ASP A 143 -4.03 -14.40 10.29
N VAL A 144 -3.71 -14.26 8.99
CA VAL A 144 -4.72 -14.14 7.91
C VAL A 144 -5.73 -15.28 7.91
N LYS A 145 -5.36 -16.48 8.39
CA LYS A 145 -6.26 -17.62 8.51
C LYS A 145 -7.45 -17.35 9.44
N GLY A 146 -7.32 -16.37 10.34
CA GLY A 146 -8.41 -15.93 11.22
C GLY A 146 -9.56 -15.26 10.45
N CYS A 147 -9.28 -14.60 9.34
CA CYS A 147 -10.30 -13.93 8.51
C CYS A 147 -10.54 -14.59 7.15
N ASN A 148 -9.51 -15.24 6.57
CA ASN A 148 -9.63 -15.99 5.32
C ASN A 148 -8.76 -17.26 5.37
N LYS A 149 -9.39 -18.40 5.64
CA LYS A 149 -8.70 -19.69 5.80
C LYS A 149 -7.96 -20.17 4.53
N SER A 150 -8.34 -19.68 3.36
CA SER A 150 -7.72 -20.05 2.09
C SER A 150 -6.55 -19.16 1.71
N ALA A 151 -6.44 -17.95 2.29
CA ALA A 151 -5.38 -17.01 1.96
C ALA A 151 -4.03 -17.45 2.56
N PRO A 152 -2.91 -17.34 1.82
CA PRO A 152 -1.57 -17.67 2.32
C PRO A 152 -1.01 -16.54 3.20
N SER A 153 0.02 -16.83 4.01
CA SER A 153 0.95 -15.80 4.50
C SER A 153 1.65 -15.12 3.32
N VAL A 154 1.85 -13.82 3.40
CA VAL A 154 2.63 -13.08 2.39
C VAL A 154 4.06 -12.82 2.83
N VAL A 155 4.39 -13.07 4.10
CA VAL A 155 5.76 -12.96 4.64
C VAL A 155 6.71 -13.91 3.91
N ASP A 156 6.27 -15.15 3.69
CA ASP A 156 7.08 -16.19 3.03
C ASP A 156 7.13 -16.02 1.50
N ALA A 157 6.34 -15.12 0.96
CA ALA A 157 6.28 -14.84 -0.48
C ALA A 157 7.14 -13.64 -0.90
N VAL A 158 7.80 -12.98 0.04
CA VAL A 158 8.76 -11.90 -0.27
C VAL A 158 9.92 -12.49 -1.07
N ASP A 159 10.26 -11.85 -2.17
CA ASP A 159 11.35 -12.20 -3.07
C ASP A 159 12.10 -10.96 -3.57
N ASP A 160 13.14 -11.16 -4.36
CA ASP A 160 14.00 -10.08 -4.89
C ASP A 160 13.26 -9.14 -5.88
N ASP A 161 12.10 -9.55 -6.39
CA ASP A 161 11.25 -8.74 -7.26
C ASP A 161 10.16 -7.97 -6.49
N THR A 162 10.10 -8.11 -5.16
CA THR A 162 9.16 -7.37 -4.30
C THR A 162 9.43 -5.87 -4.39
N CYS A 163 8.38 -5.06 -4.59
CA CYS A 163 8.53 -3.61 -4.69
C CYS A 163 8.86 -2.96 -3.33
N PRO A 164 9.37 -1.71 -3.32
CA PRO A 164 9.53 -0.93 -2.10
C PRO A 164 8.23 -0.84 -1.30
N CYS A 165 8.33 -0.95 0.04
CA CYS A 165 7.19 -1.01 0.95
C CYS A 165 7.22 0.08 2.02
N PHE A 166 6.06 0.70 2.29
CA PHE A 166 5.83 1.57 3.44
C PHE A 166 4.85 0.87 4.39
N LEU A 167 5.21 0.73 5.66
CA LEU A 167 4.38 0.04 6.64
C LEU A 167 4.00 0.98 7.78
N PHE A 168 2.75 0.91 8.24
CA PHE A 168 2.37 1.60 9.47
C PHE A 168 1.39 0.76 10.29
N ALA A 169 1.60 0.75 11.60
CA ALA A 169 0.79 -0.02 12.53
C ALA A 169 0.85 0.57 13.95
N SER A 170 -0.06 0.16 14.81
CA SER A 170 -0.02 0.43 16.25
C SER A 170 0.55 -0.76 17.01
N ARG A 171 1.41 -0.49 18.02
CA ARG A 171 1.96 -1.52 18.91
C ARG A 171 0.88 -2.23 19.73
N THR A 172 -0.20 -1.52 20.04
CA THR A 172 -1.30 -2.03 20.87
C THR A 172 -2.55 -2.39 20.06
N ASP A 173 -2.39 -2.61 18.76
CA ASP A 173 -3.48 -3.11 17.93
C ASP A 173 -4.07 -4.37 18.56
N ASN A 174 -5.38 -4.35 18.79
CA ASN A 174 -6.10 -5.38 19.52
C ASN A 174 -6.67 -6.48 18.60
N LEU A 175 -6.49 -6.35 17.30
CA LEU A 175 -7.00 -7.29 16.31
C LEU A 175 -5.89 -7.93 15.47
N VAL A 176 -4.97 -7.12 14.96
CA VAL A 176 -3.82 -7.58 14.17
C VAL A 176 -2.54 -7.33 14.96
N PRO A 177 -1.91 -8.39 15.51
CA PRO A 177 -0.68 -8.25 16.29
C PRO A 177 0.44 -7.58 15.50
N ILE A 178 1.21 -6.72 16.16
CA ILE A 178 2.37 -6.02 15.56
C ILE A 178 3.41 -6.98 14.96
N ALA A 179 3.39 -8.25 15.36
CA ALA A 179 4.23 -9.30 14.80
C ALA A 179 4.10 -9.38 13.27
N ASN A 180 2.90 -9.15 12.71
CA ASN A 180 2.68 -9.12 11.27
C ASN A 180 3.58 -8.11 10.56
N THR A 181 3.67 -6.89 11.08
CA THR A 181 4.55 -5.84 10.52
C THR A 181 6.03 -6.19 10.72
N ILE A 182 6.40 -6.67 11.91
CA ILE A 182 7.80 -7.01 12.24
C ILE A 182 8.32 -8.14 11.36
N GLU A 183 7.56 -9.22 11.21
CA GLU A 183 7.93 -10.39 10.40
C GLU A 183 8.07 -10.03 8.92
N PHE A 184 7.17 -9.17 8.41
CA PHE A 184 7.25 -8.72 7.03
C PHE A 184 8.46 -7.80 6.78
N MET A 185 8.75 -6.85 7.70
CA MET A 185 9.99 -6.05 7.62
C MET A 185 11.24 -6.93 7.62
N GLN A 186 11.28 -7.99 8.46
CA GLN A 186 12.39 -8.93 8.47
C GLN A 186 12.51 -9.71 7.15
N ALA A 187 11.38 -10.02 6.50
CA ALA A 187 11.39 -10.64 5.19
C ALA A 187 11.93 -9.69 4.12
N LEU A 188 11.49 -8.43 4.11
CA LEU A 188 12.01 -7.40 3.22
C LEU A 188 13.52 -7.19 3.39
N ASP A 189 14.00 -7.11 4.65
CA ASP A 189 15.43 -6.95 4.97
C ASP A 189 16.28 -8.14 4.46
N ARG A 190 15.77 -9.36 4.56
CA ARG A 190 16.49 -10.54 4.03
C ARG A 190 16.68 -10.53 2.51
N HIS A 191 15.79 -9.82 1.78
CA HIS A 191 15.82 -9.70 0.32
C HIS A 191 16.37 -8.35 -0.15
N ASP A 192 16.97 -7.54 0.75
CA ASP A 192 17.46 -6.19 0.45
C ASP A 192 16.39 -5.27 -0.21
N ILE A 193 15.11 -5.49 0.11
CA ILE A 193 14.01 -4.66 -0.37
C ILE A 193 13.92 -3.39 0.48
N SER A 194 13.84 -2.23 -0.20
CA SER A 194 13.66 -0.95 0.47
C SER A 194 12.34 -0.87 1.21
N PHE A 195 12.36 -0.44 2.46
CA PHE A 195 11.15 -0.16 3.21
C PHE A 195 11.31 0.98 4.21
N GLU A 196 10.18 1.60 4.53
CA GLU A 196 10.03 2.52 5.65
C GLU A 196 8.91 2.04 6.56
N SER A 197 9.02 2.22 7.89
CA SER A 197 8.00 1.74 8.81
C SER A 197 7.76 2.69 9.97
N HIS A 198 6.48 2.95 10.28
CA HIS A 198 6.00 3.74 11.40
C HIS A 198 5.21 2.85 12.37
N VAL A 199 5.81 2.55 13.52
CA VAL A 199 5.14 1.81 14.59
C VAL A 199 4.77 2.77 15.70
N TYR A 200 3.49 3.13 15.79
CA TYR A 200 2.96 4.00 16.84
C TYR A 200 2.86 3.25 18.15
N ALA A 201 3.19 3.91 19.26
CA ALA A 201 3.26 3.28 20.58
C ALA A 201 1.93 2.67 21.02
N TYR A 202 0.81 3.34 20.69
CA TYR A 202 -0.53 2.88 21.03
C TYR A 202 -1.57 3.39 20.03
N GLY A 203 -2.66 2.65 19.88
CA GLY A 203 -3.81 2.92 19.05
C GLY A 203 -4.62 1.66 18.80
N PRO A 204 -5.91 1.78 18.42
CA PRO A 204 -6.75 0.65 18.07
C PRO A 204 -6.43 0.12 16.67
N HIS A 205 -7.05 -0.98 16.30
CA HIS A 205 -7.11 -1.42 14.90
C HIS A 205 -8.04 -0.52 14.07
N GLY A 206 -7.78 -0.39 12.76
CA GLY A 206 -8.72 0.23 11.83
C GLY A 206 -8.82 1.75 11.92
N PHE A 207 -7.77 2.44 12.33
CA PHE A 207 -7.80 3.90 12.51
C PHE A 207 -7.86 4.70 11.18
N SER A 208 -7.75 4.09 10.01
CA SER A 208 -7.83 4.74 8.70
C SER A 208 -6.98 6.03 8.64
N THR A 209 -7.52 7.12 8.11
CA THR A 209 -6.87 8.44 8.10
C THR A 209 -6.88 9.13 9.46
N CYS A 210 -7.60 8.59 10.45
CA CYS A 210 -7.80 9.21 11.76
C CYS A 210 -8.38 10.64 11.69
N ASP A 211 -9.07 10.96 10.61
CA ASP A 211 -9.75 12.25 10.43
C ASP A 211 -11.09 12.24 11.19
N SER A 212 -11.38 13.31 11.93
CA SER A 212 -12.63 13.46 12.68
C SER A 212 -13.89 13.52 11.79
N SER A 213 -13.72 13.78 10.49
CA SER A 213 -14.80 13.70 9.50
C SER A 213 -15.12 12.26 9.07
N VAL A 214 -14.24 11.32 9.39
CA VAL A 214 -14.36 9.90 9.01
C VAL A 214 -14.81 9.06 10.20
N GLN A 215 -14.23 9.31 11.35
CA GLN A 215 -14.59 8.61 12.60
C GLN A 215 -14.27 9.46 13.83
N ASP A 216 -14.94 9.18 14.93
CA ASP A 216 -14.65 9.83 16.20
C ASP A 216 -13.21 9.51 16.64
N LYS A 217 -12.52 10.53 17.18
CA LYS A 217 -11.17 10.35 17.70
C LYS A 217 -11.21 9.46 18.95
N ASP A 218 -10.52 8.32 18.89
CA ASP A 218 -10.28 7.49 20.06
C ASP A 218 -9.25 8.17 20.99
N THR A 219 -9.62 8.38 22.26
CA THR A 219 -8.73 8.99 23.25
C THR A 219 -7.51 8.14 23.58
N ASN A 220 -7.55 6.83 23.25
CA ASN A 220 -6.43 5.91 23.42
C ASN A 220 -5.54 5.81 22.19
N MET A 221 -5.59 6.78 21.32
CA MET A 221 -4.82 6.81 20.07
C MET A 221 -3.66 7.81 20.17
N CYS A 222 -2.50 7.40 19.67
CA CYS A 222 -1.33 8.28 19.55
C CYS A 222 -1.65 9.45 18.61
N ASP A 223 -1.44 10.69 19.07
CA ASP A 223 -1.76 11.91 18.31
C ASP A 223 -1.03 12.02 16.97
N ARG A 224 0.09 11.30 16.79
CA ARG A 224 0.87 11.28 15.55
C ARG A 224 0.40 10.25 14.53
N ILE A 225 -0.61 9.42 14.84
CA ILE A 225 -1.12 8.43 13.89
C ILE A 225 -1.51 9.07 12.55
N PRO A 226 -2.18 10.24 12.48
CA PRO A 226 -2.54 10.86 11.20
C PRO A 226 -1.35 11.22 10.31
N ASP A 227 -0.14 11.36 10.87
CA ASP A 227 1.06 11.76 10.13
C ASP A 227 1.44 10.73 9.04
N TRP A 228 1.04 9.45 9.18
CA TRP A 228 1.31 8.41 8.18
C TRP A 228 0.87 8.81 6.78
N VAL A 229 -0.19 9.61 6.66
CA VAL A 229 -0.71 10.08 5.35
C VAL A 229 0.33 10.97 4.67
N ALA A 230 0.84 11.99 5.39
CA ALA A 230 1.85 12.91 4.85
C ALA A 230 3.19 12.19 4.62
N ASP A 231 3.59 11.33 5.55
CA ASP A 231 4.83 10.55 5.47
C ASP A 231 4.81 9.61 4.26
N SER A 232 3.72 8.87 4.04
CA SER A 232 3.57 7.98 2.88
C SER A 232 3.57 8.73 1.55
N ILE A 233 2.97 9.92 1.49
CA ILE A 233 3.00 10.78 0.29
C ILE A 233 4.42 11.29 0.04
N GLY A 234 5.15 11.68 1.08
CA GLY A 234 6.56 12.06 1.01
C GLY A 234 7.42 10.92 0.49
N TRP A 235 7.28 9.74 1.11
CA TRP A 235 7.98 8.52 0.71
C TRP A 235 7.67 8.11 -0.74
N LEU A 236 6.41 8.20 -1.19
CA LEU A 236 6.07 7.93 -2.59
C LEU A 236 6.77 8.85 -3.58
N LYS A 237 7.05 10.12 -3.22
CA LYS A 237 7.84 11.02 -4.08
C LYS A 237 9.28 10.57 -4.20
N ASP A 238 9.86 10.03 -3.13
CA ASP A 238 11.21 9.48 -3.16
C ASP A 238 11.27 8.22 -4.04
N VAL A 239 10.24 7.35 -3.95
CA VAL A 239 10.17 6.09 -4.71
C VAL A 239 9.77 6.31 -6.17
N LEU A 240 8.72 7.11 -6.43
CA LEU A 240 8.13 7.27 -7.76
C LEU A 240 8.64 8.51 -8.52
N GLY A 241 9.36 9.42 -7.84
CA GLY A 241 9.80 10.68 -8.38
C GLY A 241 8.74 11.78 -8.36
N ASP A 242 9.17 13.01 -8.64
CA ASP A 242 8.30 14.18 -8.67
C ASP A 242 7.55 14.29 -10.01
N PHE A 243 6.31 14.78 -9.99
CA PHE A 243 5.38 14.77 -11.12
C PHE A 243 5.88 15.49 -12.37
N GLY A 244 6.56 16.62 -12.22
CA GLY A 244 6.90 17.46 -13.35
C GLY A 244 8.05 16.96 -14.23
N LYS A 245 8.83 15.99 -13.81
CA LYS A 245 10.11 15.62 -14.46
C LYS A 245 10.29 14.15 -14.80
N GLY A 246 9.27 13.33 -14.66
CA GLY A 246 9.15 12.01 -15.28
C GLY A 246 10.14 10.91 -14.89
N SER A 247 11.15 11.17 -14.07
CA SER A 247 12.08 10.13 -13.66
C SER A 247 11.68 9.51 -12.33
N MET A 248 11.55 8.19 -12.30
CA MET A 248 11.53 7.46 -11.03
C MET A 248 12.89 7.60 -10.35
N THR A 249 12.91 8.16 -9.16
CA THR A 249 14.03 7.99 -8.26
C THR A 249 13.90 6.61 -7.64
N LYS A 250 14.80 5.71 -7.96
CA LYS A 250 14.94 4.50 -7.14
C LYS A 250 15.54 4.96 -5.81
N PRO A 251 14.96 4.57 -4.66
CA PRO A 251 15.64 4.74 -3.40
C PRO A 251 16.98 4.05 -3.55
N VAL A 252 18.05 4.79 -3.31
CA VAL A 252 19.37 4.18 -3.16
C VAL A 252 19.30 3.47 -1.81
N CYS A 253 18.92 2.21 -1.79
CA CYS A 253 19.16 1.32 -0.67
C CYS A 253 20.68 1.09 -0.64
N GLY A 254 21.35 2.12 -0.11
CA GLY A 254 22.66 2.40 -0.63
C GLY A 254 23.72 1.74 0.10
N HIS A 255 23.88 1.18 1.13
CA HIS A 255 25.18 0.84 1.71
C HIS A 255 25.41 -0.65 1.99
N TYR A 256 24.45 -1.48 1.69
CA TYR A 256 24.53 -2.91 1.89
C TYR A 256 24.47 -3.70 0.59
N ALA A 257 25.06 -3.14 -0.47
CA ALA A 257 25.43 -3.96 -1.61
C ALA A 257 26.23 -5.15 -1.08
N SER A 258 25.84 -6.32 -1.50
CA SER A 258 26.40 -7.63 -1.12
C SER A 258 27.91 -7.56 -0.84
N GLY A 259 28.30 -7.75 0.40
CA GLY A 259 29.70 -7.77 0.86
C GLY A 259 30.05 -6.78 1.96
N ASP A 260 29.39 -5.64 2.05
CA ASP A 260 29.73 -4.63 3.04
C ASP A 260 29.12 -4.87 4.43
N ARG A 261 28.14 -5.77 4.54
CA ARG A 261 27.52 -6.14 5.83
C ARG A 261 28.53 -6.78 6.78
N GLU A 262 29.43 -7.63 6.26
CA GLU A 262 30.51 -8.23 7.07
C GLU A 262 31.60 -7.20 7.43
N ALA A 263 31.89 -6.27 6.52
CA ALA A 263 32.84 -5.20 6.76
C ALA A 263 32.35 -4.20 7.84
N TYR A 264 31.05 -3.91 7.87
CA TYR A 264 30.46 -3.04 8.88
C TYR A 264 30.40 -3.67 10.26
N LEU A 265 30.19 -4.96 10.35
CA LEU A 265 30.22 -5.73 11.61
C LEU A 265 31.65 -5.97 12.14
N SER A 266 32.66 -5.77 11.27
CA SER A 266 34.08 -5.89 11.65
C SER A 266 34.71 -4.56 12.10
N VAL A 267 33.97 -3.45 12.10
CA VAL A 267 34.44 -2.19 12.70
C VAL A 267 34.48 -2.40 14.22
N ASP A 268 35.67 -2.63 14.70
CA ASP A 268 35.99 -2.81 16.11
C ASP A 268 35.53 -1.55 16.88
N CYS A 269 34.47 -1.66 17.69
CA CYS A 269 33.96 -0.59 18.54
C CYS A 269 34.93 -0.20 19.69
N THR A 270 36.19 -0.55 19.59
CA THR A 270 37.22 -0.24 20.60
C THR A 270 37.92 1.13 20.41
N MET A 271 37.50 1.92 19.45
CA MET A 271 38.06 3.28 19.33
C MET A 271 37.24 4.30 20.11
N GLY A 272 37.58 4.47 21.37
CA GLY A 272 37.28 5.69 22.12
C GLY A 272 36.48 5.54 23.42
N LEU A 273 37.09 5.01 24.42
CA LEU A 273 36.89 5.43 25.81
C LEU A 273 38.12 6.18 26.28
#